data_90afb476b416747be0c28e776845854b
#
_entry.id   90afb476b416747be0c28e776845854b
#
_cell.length_a   1.000
_cell.length_b   1.000
_cell.length_c   1.000
_cell.angle_alpha   90.00
_cell.angle_beta   90.00
_cell.angle_gamma   90.00
#
_symmetry.space_group_name_H-M   'P 1'
#
loop_
_entity.id
_entity.type
_entity.pdbx_description
1 polymer ?
#
loop_
_entity_poly.entity_id
_entity_poly.type
_entity_poly.pdbx_seq_one_letter_code
_entity_poly.pdbx_strand_id
1 'polypeptide(L)'
;MVRNRFDNQLNMLNAEIIQMGDLCEKAIEDAAKALTENDLELARKAIAEDAQIDQKEKEIENLCLKLLLQQQPVARDLRLISAALKMITDMERIGDQAADIAEIVCSADLSWAKDFKLIKQMAVATVKMVNDSVEAFVQRDLVLAKEVMVNDDIVDGLFFDIKKKAIVLMEEFDAQSEEEKHKYAEYILDVLMIAKYFERIGDHATNIAEWVEFSITGAYEKIN
;
A
#
# COMPACT_ATOMS: atom_id res chain seq x y z
N MET A 1 -0.95 5.76 -38.55
CA MET A 1 -0.03 6.64 -37.79
C MET A 1 -0.60 7.11 -36.46
N VAL A 2 -1.83 7.65 -36.37
CA VAL A 2 -2.39 8.19 -35.11
C VAL A 2 -2.55 7.09 -34.03
N ARG A 3 -3.09 5.92 -34.37
CA ARG A 3 -3.30 4.80 -33.44
C ARG A 3 -2.00 4.25 -32.86
N ASN A 4 -0.94 4.11 -33.66
CA ASN A 4 0.37 3.67 -33.17
C ASN A 4 0.97 4.63 -32.12
N ARG A 5 0.68 5.94 -32.24
CA ARG A 5 1.13 6.93 -31.26
C ARG A 5 0.35 6.79 -29.94
N PHE A 6 -0.93 6.50 -30.00
CA PHE A 6 -1.77 6.27 -28.85
C PHE A 6 -1.38 4.98 -28.11
N ASP A 7 -1.17 3.88 -28.85
CA ASP A 7 -0.73 2.61 -28.27
C ASP A 7 0.64 2.76 -27.56
N ASN A 8 1.57 3.54 -28.16
CA ASN A 8 2.84 3.85 -27.50
C ASN A 8 2.67 4.64 -26.20
N GLN A 9 1.70 5.57 -26.14
CA GLN A 9 1.42 6.35 -24.93
C GLN A 9 0.75 5.49 -23.84
N LEU A 10 -0.08 4.52 -24.20
CA LEU A 10 -0.63 3.54 -23.27
C LEU A 10 0.48 2.62 -22.70
N ASN A 11 1.45 2.22 -23.54
CA ASN A 11 2.61 1.47 -23.07
C ASN A 11 3.47 2.30 -22.10
N MET A 12 3.62 3.61 -22.35
CA MET A 12 4.27 4.51 -21.40
C MET A 12 3.49 4.60 -20.09
N LEU A 13 2.16 4.73 -20.12
CA LEU A 13 1.32 4.74 -18.93
C LEU A 13 1.52 3.48 -18.09
N ASN A 14 1.51 2.30 -18.71
CA ASN A 14 1.77 1.06 -18.02
C ASN A 14 3.17 1.03 -17.38
N ALA A 15 4.20 1.51 -18.08
CA ALA A 15 5.56 1.57 -17.56
C ALA A 15 5.67 2.51 -16.35
N GLU A 16 5.00 3.66 -16.37
CA GLU A 16 4.99 4.60 -15.25
C GLU A 16 4.24 4.03 -14.02
N ILE A 17 3.13 3.31 -14.24
CA ILE A 17 2.38 2.63 -13.18
C ILE A 17 3.23 1.53 -12.54
N ILE A 18 3.97 0.74 -13.33
CA ILE A 18 4.91 -0.26 -12.79
C ILE A 18 5.96 0.41 -11.91
N GLN A 19 6.59 1.51 -12.39
CA GLN A 19 7.57 2.24 -11.59
C GLN A 19 7.00 2.79 -10.29
N MET A 20 5.74 3.24 -10.29
CA MET A 20 5.06 3.67 -9.06
C MET A 20 4.81 2.49 -8.13
N GLY A 21 4.46 1.31 -8.67
CA GLY A 21 4.34 0.06 -7.91
C GLY A 21 5.65 -0.34 -7.22
N ASP A 22 6.77 -0.29 -7.95
CA ASP A 22 8.11 -0.58 -7.41
C ASP A 22 8.47 0.39 -6.25
N LEU A 23 8.07 1.67 -6.35
CA LEU A 23 8.27 2.64 -5.27
C LEU A 23 7.42 2.32 -4.05
N CYS A 24 6.16 1.94 -4.23
CA CYS A 24 5.27 1.52 -3.14
C CYS A 24 5.80 0.25 -2.44
N GLU A 25 6.18 -0.77 -3.22
CA GLU A 25 6.81 -2.00 -2.68
C GLU A 25 8.00 -1.66 -1.81
N LYS A 26 8.93 -0.86 -2.35
CA LYS A 26 10.14 -0.45 -1.63
C LYS A 26 9.81 0.33 -0.36
N ALA A 27 8.85 1.24 -0.38
CA ALA A 27 8.44 2.00 0.79
C ALA A 27 7.91 1.09 1.91
N ILE A 28 7.07 0.10 1.58
CA ILE A 28 6.54 -0.89 2.52
C ILE A 28 7.68 -1.74 3.11
N GLU A 29 8.60 -2.23 2.27
CA GLU A 29 9.73 -3.05 2.69
C GLU A 29 10.70 -2.28 3.59
N ASP A 30 11.06 -1.05 3.21
CA ASP A 30 11.98 -0.20 3.98
C ASP A 30 11.37 0.18 5.34
N ALA A 31 10.06 0.48 5.42
CA ALA A 31 9.35 0.74 6.67
C ALA A 31 9.31 -0.50 7.59
N ALA A 32 8.96 -1.67 7.03
CA ALA A 32 8.92 -2.94 7.76
C ALA A 32 10.32 -3.35 8.27
N LYS A 33 11.35 -3.14 7.46
CA LYS A 33 12.74 -3.42 7.82
C LYS A 33 13.24 -2.46 8.90
N ALA A 34 12.98 -1.16 8.76
CA ALA A 34 13.31 -0.16 9.76
C ALA A 34 12.73 -0.53 11.13
N LEU A 35 11.46 -0.96 11.17
CA LEU A 35 10.80 -1.43 12.39
C LEU A 35 11.51 -2.66 12.99
N THR A 36 11.79 -3.66 12.16
CA THR A 36 12.26 -4.96 12.66
C THR A 36 13.73 -4.98 13.03
N GLU A 37 14.53 -4.07 12.46
CA GLU A 37 15.95 -3.89 12.75
C GLU A 37 16.21 -2.70 13.70
N ASN A 38 15.15 -1.93 14.05
CA ASN A 38 15.23 -0.67 14.80
C ASN A 38 16.21 0.32 14.16
N ASP A 39 16.14 0.41 12.81
CA ASP A 39 17.01 1.26 12.00
C ASP A 39 16.37 2.62 11.73
N LEU A 40 16.72 3.61 12.59
CA LEU A 40 16.20 4.98 12.49
C LEU A 40 16.66 5.73 11.22
N GLU A 41 17.83 5.38 10.68
CA GLU A 41 18.31 6.00 9.43
C GLU A 41 17.48 5.50 8.23
N LEU A 42 17.19 4.20 8.21
CA LEU A 42 16.31 3.61 7.20
C LEU A 42 14.87 4.16 7.30
N ALA A 43 14.35 4.34 8.54
CA ALA A 43 13.05 4.96 8.76
C ALA A 43 12.99 6.39 8.21
N ARG A 44 13.98 7.25 8.51
CA ARG A 44 14.05 8.62 7.96
C ARG A 44 14.16 8.63 6.45
N LYS A 45 14.86 7.66 5.87
CA LYS A 45 14.97 7.49 4.42
C LYS A 45 13.61 7.13 3.82
N ALA A 46 12.89 6.18 4.40
CA ALA A 46 11.55 5.77 3.94
C ALA A 46 10.58 6.96 3.94
N ILE A 47 10.56 7.79 4.99
CA ILE A 47 9.76 9.03 5.05
C ILE A 47 10.14 9.99 3.90
N ALA A 48 11.43 10.16 3.63
CA ALA A 48 11.88 11.09 2.59
C ALA A 48 11.59 10.58 1.15
N GLU A 49 11.48 9.28 0.96
CA GLU A 49 11.19 8.65 -0.34
C GLU A 49 9.71 8.78 -0.75
N ASP A 50 8.80 9.02 0.18
CA ASP A 50 7.38 9.25 -0.09
C ASP A 50 7.15 10.37 -1.12
N ALA A 51 7.91 11.46 -1.05
CA ALA A 51 7.89 12.52 -2.04
C ALA A 51 8.15 12.07 -3.50
N GLN A 52 8.78 10.89 -3.71
CA GLN A 52 8.96 10.32 -5.05
C GLN A 52 7.68 9.68 -5.56
N ILE A 53 6.88 9.07 -4.67
CA ILE A 53 5.56 8.50 -4.99
C ILE A 53 4.60 9.63 -5.37
N ASP A 54 4.56 10.71 -4.59
CA ASP A 54 3.81 11.93 -4.86
C ASP A 54 4.15 12.54 -6.22
N GLN A 55 5.43 12.63 -6.53
CA GLN A 55 5.88 13.16 -7.81
C GLN A 55 5.46 12.25 -8.96
N LYS A 56 5.53 10.94 -8.76
CA LYS A 56 5.13 9.93 -9.75
C LYS A 56 3.62 9.98 -10.00
N GLU A 57 2.80 10.14 -8.96
CA GLU A 57 1.35 10.36 -9.10
C GLU A 57 1.08 11.53 -10.06
N LYS A 58 1.68 12.69 -9.81
CA LYS A 58 1.50 13.92 -10.65
C LYS A 58 1.96 13.70 -12.09
N GLU A 59 3.03 12.94 -12.32
CA GLU A 59 3.53 12.62 -13.66
C GLU A 59 2.54 11.74 -14.42
N ILE A 60 2.00 10.69 -13.77
CA ILE A 60 1.02 9.78 -14.36
C ILE A 60 -0.32 10.50 -14.59
N GLU A 61 -0.78 11.34 -13.64
CA GLU A 61 -1.97 12.16 -13.81
C GLU A 61 -1.86 13.03 -15.07
N ASN A 62 -0.75 13.74 -15.23
CA ASN A 62 -0.50 14.58 -16.41
C ASN A 62 -0.46 13.77 -17.71
N LEU A 63 0.08 12.55 -17.69
CA LEU A 63 0.07 11.65 -18.84
C LEU A 63 -1.36 11.21 -19.19
N CYS A 64 -2.16 10.83 -18.20
CA CYS A 64 -3.56 10.46 -18.36
C CYS A 64 -4.38 11.63 -18.96
N LEU A 65 -4.22 12.86 -18.43
CA LEU A 65 -4.90 14.05 -18.96
C LEU A 65 -4.51 14.33 -20.42
N LYS A 66 -3.24 14.17 -20.79
CA LYS A 66 -2.78 14.29 -22.19
C LYS A 66 -3.43 13.24 -23.09
N LEU A 67 -3.55 11.99 -22.64
CA LEU A 67 -4.22 10.91 -23.37
C LEU A 67 -5.70 11.24 -23.61
N LEU A 68 -6.41 11.75 -22.61
CA LEU A 68 -7.82 12.13 -22.71
C LEU A 68 -8.04 13.30 -23.69
N LEU A 69 -7.17 14.33 -23.63
CA LEU A 69 -7.35 15.56 -24.42
C LEU A 69 -6.93 15.42 -25.89
N GLN A 70 -5.87 14.64 -26.16
CA GLN A 70 -5.23 14.65 -27.48
C GLN A 70 -5.71 13.56 -28.43
N GLN A 71 -6.31 12.48 -27.94
CA GLN A 71 -6.46 11.26 -28.73
C GLN A 71 -7.90 10.79 -28.94
N GLN A 72 -8.91 11.45 -28.35
CA GLN A 72 -10.31 11.02 -28.40
C GLN A 72 -10.47 9.51 -28.16
N PRO A 73 -10.12 9.01 -26.95
CA PRO A 73 -10.09 7.58 -26.66
C PRO A 73 -11.46 6.93 -26.86
N VAL A 74 -11.49 5.71 -27.39
CA VAL A 74 -12.73 4.91 -27.46
C VAL A 74 -13.11 4.41 -26.07
N ALA A 75 -14.35 3.97 -25.90
CA ALA A 75 -14.90 3.62 -24.58
C ALA A 75 -14.00 2.71 -23.72
N ARG A 76 -13.33 1.74 -24.34
CA ARG A 76 -12.39 0.83 -23.66
C ARG A 76 -11.15 1.57 -23.14
N ASP A 77 -10.57 2.43 -23.96
CA ASP A 77 -9.37 3.17 -23.62
C ASP A 77 -9.68 4.24 -22.56
N LEU A 78 -10.88 4.84 -22.65
CA LEU A 78 -11.36 5.78 -21.64
C LEU A 78 -11.47 5.12 -20.26
N ARG A 79 -12.02 3.89 -20.18
CA ARG A 79 -12.09 3.15 -18.91
C ARG A 79 -10.71 2.84 -18.33
N LEU A 80 -9.77 2.43 -19.17
CA LEU A 80 -8.39 2.16 -18.74
C LEU A 80 -7.73 3.39 -18.14
N ILE A 81 -7.81 4.54 -18.83
CA ILE A 81 -7.21 5.79 -18.35
C ILE A 81 -7.92 6.27 -17.08
N SER A 82 -9.25 6.11 -17.00
CA SER A 82 -10.02 6.48 -15.81
C SER A 82 -9.68 5.60 -14.61
N ALA A 83 -9.47 4.29 -14.82
CA ALA A 83 -9.00 3.39 -13.78
C ALA A 83 -7.59 3.77 -13.30
N ALA A 84 -6.66 4.03 -14.23
CA ALA A 84 -5.31 4.48 -13.91
C ALA A 84 -5.31 5.74 -13.03
N LEU A 85 -6.14 6.75 -13.35
CA LEU A 85 -6.28 7.98 -12.54
C LEU A 85 -6.77 7.71 -11.10
N LYS A 86 -7.53 6.66 -10.88
CA LYS A 86 -7.99 6.27 -9.55
C LYS A 86 -6.94 5.45 -8.81
N MET A 87 -6.32 4.52 -9.51
CA MET A 87 -5.27 3.67 -8.95
C MET A 87 -4.10 4.47 -8.41
N ILE A 88 -3.63 5.50 -9.13
CA ILE A 88 -2.48 6.30 -8.65
C ILE A 88 -2.76 7.01 -7.33
N THR A 89 -3.99 7.40 -7.07
CA THR A 89 -4.38 7.98 -5.78
C THR A 89 -4.34 6.94 -4.66
N ASP A 90 -4.78 5.68 -4.93
CA ASP A 90 -4.61 4.60 -3.95
C ASP A 90 -3.13 4.23 -3.75
N MET A 91 -2.30 4.31 -4.80
CA MET A 91 -0.85 4.08 -4.71
C MET A 91 -0.13 5.18 -3.91
N GLU A 92 -0.52 6.45 -4.05
CA GLU A 92 -0.03 7.55 -3.21
C GLU A 92 -0.39 7.29 -1.74
N ARG A 93 -1.63 6.87 -1.45
CA ARG A 93 -2.03 6.50 -0.10
C ARG A 93 -1.23 5.34 0.48
N ILE A 94 -0.81 4.39 -0.33
CA ILE A 94 0.10 3.31 0.10
C ILE A 94 1.46 3.89 0.54
N GLY A 95 2.00 4.86 -0.19
CA GLY A 95 3.21 5.60 0.18
C GLY A 95 3.04 6.33 1.51
N ASP A 96 1.98 7.14 1.66
CA ASP A 96 1.61 7.82 2.91
C ASP A 96 1.60 6.84 4.11
N GLN A 97 0.93 5.67 3.97
CA GLN A 97 0.85 4.70 5.06
C GLN A 97 2.21 4.07 5.41
N ALA A 98 3.07 3.84 4.42
CA ALA A 98 4.42 3.34 4.65
C ALA A 98 5.29 4.40 5.36
N ALA A 99 5.15 5.67 5.00
CA ALA A 99 5.80 6.79 5.69
C ALA A 99 5.30 6.94 7.13
N ASP A 100 3.98 6.84 7.37
CA ASP A 100 3.37 6.86 8.72
C ASP A 100 3.95 5.75 9.62
N ILE A 101 4.14 4.53 9.08
CA ILE A 101 4.82 3.43 9.81
C ILE A 101 6.24 3.85 10.19
N ALA A 102 7.00 4.41 9.25
CA ALA A 102 8.38 4.84 9.48
C ALA A 102 8.46 6.01 10.49
N GLU A 103 7.48 6.93 10.51
CA GLU A 103 7.38 8.00 11.51
C GLU A 103 7.19 7.44 12.93
N ILE A 104 6.34 6.41 13.09
CA ILE A 104 6.20 5.73 14.38
C ILE A 104 7.53 5.09 14.79
N VAL A 105 8.25 4.43 13.86
CA VAL A 105 9.58 3.85 14.17
C VAL A 105 10.56 4.92 14.65
N CYS A 106 10.49 6.15 14.12
CA CYS A 106 11.34 7.26 14.55
C CYS A 106 10.99 7.82 15.93
N SER A 107 9.74 7.72 16.37
CA SER A 107 9.22 8.38 17.58
C SER A 107 8.95 7.44 18.74
N ALA A 108 8.64 6.16 18.48
CA ALA A 108 8.25 5.18 19.48
C ALA A 108 9.45 4.60 20.25
N ASP A 109 9.23 4.26 21.53
CA ASP A 109 10.16 3.43 22.29
C ASP A 109 9.91 1.95 21.99
N LEU A 110 10.66 1.41 21.03
CA LEU A 110 10.54 0.01 20.61
C LEU A 110 11.43 -0.95 21.41
N SER A 111 12.00 -0.52 22.54
CA SER A 111 12.89 -1.35 23.39
C SER A 111 12.20 -2.61 23.94
N TRP A 112 10.86 -2.60 24.04
CA TRP A 112 10.04 -3.74 24.46
C TRP A 112 9.77 -4.77 23.37
N ALA A 113 10.12 -4.44 22.13
CA ALA A 113 9.82 -5.27 20.98
C ALA A 113 10.68 -6.54 20.95
N LYS A 114 10.06 -7.69 21.20
CA LYS A 114 10.72 -9.00 21.17
C LYS A 114 10.42 -9.82 19.92
N ASP A 115 9.29 -9.57 19.27
CA ASP A 115 8.83 -10.39 18.13
C ASP A 115 7.85 -9.62 17.24
N PHE A 116 8.32 -9.28 16.06
CA PHE A 116 7.52 -8.65 14.99
C PHE A 116 7.05 -9.66 13.94
N LYS A 117 6.98 -10.95 14.25
CA LYS A 117 6.66 -11.98 13.25
C LYS A 117 5.36 -11.71 12.50
N LEU A 118 4.30 -11.34 13.21
CA LEU A 118 3.00 -11.05 12.57
C LEU A 118 3.07 -9.79 11.70
N ILE A 119 3.77 -8.75 12.14
CA ILE A 119 3.99 -7.53 11.34
C ILE A 119 4.78 -7.86 10.06
N LYS A 120 5.83 -8.69 10.15
CA LYS A 120 6.57 -9.15 8.96
C LYS A 120 5.66 -9.90 7.98
N GLN A 121 4.75 -10.72 8.50
CA GLN A 121 3.78 -11.43 7.67
C GLN A 121 2.80 -10.47 6.99
N MET A 122 2.33 -9.43 7.71
CA MET A 122 1.50 -8.38 7.10
C MET A 122 2.25 -7.65 5.99
N ALA A 123 3.49 -7.22 6.23
CA ALA A 123 4.31 -6.55 5.22
C ALA A 123 4.47 -7.38 3.95
N VAL A 124 4.79 -8.68 4.08
CA VAL A 124 4.89 -9.59 2.93
C VAL A 124 3.56 -9.74 2.20
N ALA A 125 2.45 -9.85 2.94
CA ALA A 125 1.12 -10.00 2.34
C ALA A 125 0.71 -8.72 1.59
N THR A 126 0.93 -7.54 2.17
CA THR A 126 0.58 -6.25 1.53
C THR A 126 1.46 -5.97 0.31
N VAL A 127 2.78 -6.22 0.36
CA VAL A 127 3.66 -6.13 -0.81
C VAL A 127 3.15 -7.00 -1.95
N LYS A 128 2.79 -8.26 -1.64
CA LYS A 128 2.23 -9.15 -2.65
C LYS A 128 0.93 -8.61 -3.25
N MET A 129 0.01 -8.10 -2.42
CA MET A 129 -1.26 -7.53 -2.91
C MET A 129 -1.03 -6.32 -3.81
N VAL A 130 -0.12 -5.42 -3.46
CA VAL A 130 0.23 -4.25 -4.27
C VAL A 130 0.79 -4.68 -5.62
N ASN A 131 1.77 -5.57 -5.64
CA ASN A 131 2.39 -6.06 -6.86
C ASN A 131 1.39 -6.79 -7.76
N ASP A 132 0.60 -7.71 -7.21
CA ASP A 132 -0.43 -8.45 -7.95
C ASP A 132 -1.50 -7.51 -8.53
N SER A 133 -1.88 -6.43 -7.82
CA SER A 133 -2.85 -5.44 -8.31
C SER A 133 -2.31 -4.63 -9.49
N VAL A 134 -1.04 -4.22 -9.44
CA VAL A 134 -0.36 -3.52 -10.55
C VAL A 134 -0.18 -4.46 -11.75
N GLU A 135 0.24 -5.70 -11.52
CA GLU A 135 0.38 -6.70 -12.57
C GLU A 135 -0.96 -7.00 -13.25
N ALA A 136 -2.03 -7.17 -12.46
CA ALA A 136 -3.39 -7.38 -12.97
C ALA A 136 -3.84 -6.23 -13.89
N PHE A 137 -3.49 -4.98 -13.56
CA PHE A 137 -3.78 -3.83 -14.42
C PHE A 137 -3.02 -3.90 -15.75
N VAL A 138 -1.72 -4.11 -15.69
CA VAL A 138 -0.84 -4.11 -16.87
C VAL A 138 -1.16 -5.26 -17.83
N GLN A 139 -1.43 -6.45 -17.27
CA GLN A 139 -1.78 -7.64 -18.05
C GLN A 139 -3.27 -7.75 -18.38
N ARG A 140 -4.09 -6.90 -17.76
CA ARG A 140 -5.57 -6.97 -17.84
C ARG A 140 -6.11 -8.31 -17.38
N ASP A 141 -5.55 -8.79 -16.28
CA ASP A 141 -5.91 -10.08 -15.71
C ASP A 141 -6.99 -9.92 -14.62
N LEU A 142 -8.24 -10.25 -15.00
CA LEU A 142 -9.37 -10.21 -14.08
C LEU A 142 -9.28 -11.26 -12.97
N VAL A 143 -8.63 -12.41 -13.24
CA VAL A 143 -8.50 -13.48 -12.27
C VAL A 143 -7.56 -13.03 -11.16
N LEU A 144 -6.40 -12.49 -11.55
CA LEU A 144 -5.43 -11.97 -10.60
C LEU A 144 -6.01 -10.81 -9.77
N ALA A 145 -6.76 -9.89 -10.39
CA ALA A 145 -7.45 -8.82 -9.66
C ALA A 145 -8.40 -9.37 -8.57
N LYS A 146 -9.18 -10.42 -8.89
CA LYS A 146 -10.07 -11.06 -7.91
C LYS A 146 -9.31 -11.81 -6.81
N GLU A 147 -8.15 -12.39 -7.12
CA GLU A 147 -7.29 -13.01 -6.11
C GLU A 147 -6.75 -11.98 -5.12
N VAL A 148 -6.40 -10.76 -5.57
CA VAL A 148 -5.99 -9.66 -4.67
C VAL A 148 -7.10 -9.33 -3.68
N MET A 149 -8.35 -9.18 -4.15
CA MET A 149 -9.50 -8.88 -3.27
C MET A 149 -9.74 -9.97 -2.22
N VAL A 150 -9.52 -11.25 -2.56
CA VAL A 150 -9.64 -12.36 -1.60
C VAL A 150 -8.48 -12.40 -0.62
N ASN A 151 -7.29 -12.00 -1.06
CA ASN A 151 -6.09 -11.98 -0.20
C ASN A 151 -6.16 -10.92 0.92
N ASP A 152 -7.07 -9.96 0.84
CA ASP A 152 -7.35 -8.97 1.88
C ASP A 152 -7.75 -9.64 3.21
N ASP A 153 -8.53 -10.71 3.17
CA ASP A 153 -8.90 -11.52 4.33
C ASP A 153 -7.67 -12.03 5.13
N ILE A 154 -6.52 -12.21 4.45
CA ILE A 154 -5.27 -12.64 5.11
C ILE A 154 -4.70 -11.51 5.95
N VAL A 155 -4.68 -10.29 5.42
CA VAL A 155 -4.16 -9.10 6.11
C VAL A 155 -5.06 -8.76 7.29
N ASP A 156 -6.37 -8.80 7.11
CA ASP A 156 -7.37 -8.60 8.16
C ASP A 156 -7.24 -9.64 9.28
N GLY A 157 -7.04 -10.90 8.93
CA GLY A 157 -6.79 -11.97 9.89
C GLY A 157 -5.54 -11.72 10.73
N LEU A 158 -4.44 -11.30 10.09
CA LEU A 158 -3.19 -10.95 10.78
C LEU A 158 -3.37 -9.74 11.70
N PHE A 159 -4.08 -8.70 11.27
CA PHE A 159 -4.41 -7.55 12.12
C PHE A 159 -5.20 -7.98 13.36
N PHE A 160 -6.21 -8.84 13.19
CA PHE A 160 -6.99 -9.38 14.29
C PHE A 160 -6.14 -10.18 15.29
N ASP A 161 -5.19 -10.99 14.79
CA ASP A 161 -4.28 -11.75 15.64
C ASP A 161 -3.30 -10.86 16.40
N ILE A 162 -2.80 -9.78 15.78
CA ILE A 162 -1.98 -8.75 16.44
C ILE A 162 -2.78 -8.08 17.56
N LYS A 163 -4.03 -7.70 17.28
CA LYS A 163 -4.92 -7.09 18.28
C LYS A 163 -5.15 -8.01 19.48
N LYS A 164 -5.40 -9.31 19.25
CA LYS A 164 -5.53 -10.28 20.34
C LYS A 164 -4.24 -10.41 21.16
N LYS A 165 -3.08 -10.51 20.45
CA LYS A 165 -1.78 -10.59 21.12
C LYS A 165 -1.50 -9.34 21.96
N ALA A 166 -1.84 -8.16 21.46
CA ALA A 166 -1.71 -6.89 22.18
C ALA A 166 -2.49 -6.90 23.51
N ILE A 167 -3.73 -7.38 23.51
CA ILE A 167 -4.56 -7.51 24.71
C ILE A 167 -3.87 -8.43 25.74
N VAL A 168 -3.45 -9.62 25.33
CA VAL A 168 -2.77 -10.59 26.22
C VAL A 168 -1.49 -9.98 26.79
N LEU A 169 -0.69 -9.30 25.97
CA LEU A 169 0.54 -8.66 26.44
C LEU A 169 0.28 -7.56 27.47
N MET A 170 -0.80 -6.80 27.32
CA MET A 170 -1.22 -5.80 28.32
C MET A 170 -1.69 -6.42 29.63
N GLU A 171 -2.38 -7.58 29.58
CA GLU A 171 -2.85 -8.31 30.76
C GLU A 171 -1.71 -9.00 31.53
N GLU A 172 -0.70 -9.51 30.83
CA GLU A 172 0.41 -10.27 31.40
C GLU A 172 1.58 -9.37 31.88
N PHE A 173 1.55 -8.07 31.54
CA PHE A 173 2.65 -7.16 31.88
C PHE A 173 2.65 -6.80 33.38
N ASP A 174 3.68 -7.24 34.09
CA ASP A 174 3.92 -6.96 35.52
C ASP A 174 4.83 -5.73 35.66
N ALA A 175 4.23 -4.55 35.64
CA ALA A 175 4.94 -3.28 35.75
C ALA A 175 5.45 -3.02 37.17
N GLN A 176 6.70 -2.55 37.29
CA GLN A 176 7.30 -2.18 38.58
C GLN A 176 6.88 -0.75 39.05
N SER A 177 6.30 0.04 38.15
CA SER A 177 5.81 1.39 38.41
C SER A 177 4.68 1.79 37.44
N GLU A 178 3.90 2.82 37.81
CA GLU A 178 2.88 3.39 36.93
C GLU A 178 3.51 4.03 35.67
N GLU A 179 4.71 4.57 35.77
CA GLU A 179 5.44 5.12 34.63
C GLU A 179 5.83 4.03 33.62
N GLU A 180 6.31 2.90 34.10
CA GLU A 180 6.65 1.75 33.25
C GLU A 180 5.40 1.17 32.56
N LYS A 181 4.30 1.07 33.31
CA LYS A 181 3.02 0.64 32.76
C LYS A 181 2.52 1.56 31.66
N HIS A 182 2.67 2.88 31.82
CA HIS A 182 2.28 3.85 30.81
C HIS A 182 3.12 3.71 29.54
N LYS A 183 4.43 3.65 29.65
CA LYS A 183 5.34 3.45 28.51
C LYS A 183 5.08 2.14 27.76
N TYR A 184 4.77 1.07 28.49
CA TYR A 184 4.43 -0.20 27.85
C TYR A 184 3.10 -0.13 27.11
N ALA A 185 2.11 0.58 27.64
CA ALA A 185 0.83 0.80 26.97
C ALA A 185 1.02 1.64 25.69
N GLU A 186 1.86 2.69 25.72
CA GLU A 186 2.22 3.47 24.53
C GLU A 186 2.85 2.58 23.46
N TYR A 187 3.84 1.77 23.82
CA TYR A 187 4.46 0.81 22.91
C TYR A 187 3.44 -0.14 22.24
N ILE A 188 2.49 -0.69 23.02
CA ILE A 188 1.45 -1.58 22.47
C ILE A 188 0.53 -0.83 21.49
N LEU A 189 0.20 0.43 21.79
CA LEU A 189 -0.59 1.27 20.89
C LEU A 189 0.16 1.56 19.59
N ASP A 190 1.46 1.88 19.66
CA ASP A 190 2.29 2.12 18.48
C ASP A 190 2.35 0.89 17.58
N VAL A 191 2.56 -0.30 18.15
CA VAL A 191 2.53 -1.57 17.40
C VAL A 191 1.18 -1.82 16.75
N LEU A 192 0.07 -1.51 17.46
CA LEU A 192 -1.27 -1.64 16.90
C LEU A 192 -1.54 -0.64 15.78
N MET A 193 -1.02 0.59 15.90
CA MET A 193 -1.11 1.60 14.83
C MET A 193 -0.33 1.18 13.60
N ILE A 194 0.90 0.66 13.75
CA ILE A 194 1.68 0.10 12.65
C ILE A 194 0.89 -1.01 11.93
N ALA A 195 0.30 -1.94 12.69
CA ALA A 195 -0.52 -3.00 12.12
C ALA A 195 -1.75 -2.43 11.36
N LYS A 196 -2.37 -1.35 11.89
CA LYS A 196 -3.49 -0.70 11.20
C LYS A 196 -3.07 -0.02 9.90
N TYR A 197 -1.87 0.54 9.82
CA TYR A 197 -1.36 1.10 8.58
C TYR A 197 -1.10 0.01 7.53
N PHE A 198 -0.58 -1.16 7.91
CA PHE A 198 -0.46 -2.30 6.99
C PHE A 198 -1.83 -2.79 6.48
N GLU A 199 -2.85 -2.87 7.35
CA GLU A 199 -4.20 -3.24 6.94
C GLU A 199 -4.74 -2.21 5.93
N ARG A 200 -4.56 -0.90 6.15
CA ARG A 200 -4.95 0.13 5.19
C ARG A 200 -4.21 0.03 3.85
N ILE A 201 -2.95 -0.41 3.85
CA ILE A 201 -2.24 -0.71 2.60
C ILE A 201 -2.95 -1.84 1.83
N GLY A 202 -3.41 -2.89 2.53
CA GLY A 202 -4.24 -3.96 1.96
C GLY A 202 -5.53 -3.44 1.36
N ASP A 203 -6.27 -2.61 2.10
CA ASP A 203 -7.49 -1.93 1.62
C ASP A 203 -7.24 -1.16 0.31
N HIS A 204 -6.15 -0.39 0.23
CA HIS A 204 -5.80 0.35 -0.99
C HIS A 204 -5.42 -0.56 -2.15
N ALA A 205 -4.71 -1.66 -1.91
CA ALA A 205 -4.42 -2.66 -2.95
C ALA A 205 -5.71 -3.32 -3.47
N THR A 206 -6.69 -3.57 -2.60
CA THR A 206 -8.03 -4.05 -2.97
C THR A 206 -8.77 -3.02 -3.82
N ASN A 207 -8.73 -1.72 -3.47
CA ASN A 207 -9.30 -0.65 -4.30
C ASN A 207 -8.65 -0.63 -5.70
N ILE A 208 -7.32 -0.79 -5.80
CA ILE A 208 -6.64 -0.87 -7.09
C ILE A 208 -7.18 -2.04 -7.91
N ALA A 209 -7.35 -3.22 -7.31
CA ALA A 209 -7.89 -4.40 -7.96
C ALA A 209 -9.35 -4.20 -8.44
N GLU A 210 -10.19 -3.51 -7.67
CA GLU A 210 -11.55 -3.12 -8.10
C GLU A 210 -11.52 -2.19 -9.34
N TRP A 211 -10.58 -1.24 -9.40
CA TRP A 211 -10.41 -0.40 -10.59
C TRP A 211 -9.90 -1.18 -11.79
N VAL A 212 -9.08 -2.21 -11.59
CA VAL A 212 -8.68 -3.16 -12.64
C VAL A 212 -9.92 -3.88 -13.18
N GLU A 213 -10.75 -4.46 -12.32
CA GLU A 213 -12.02 -5.10 -12.72
C GLU A 213 -12.89 -4.15 -13.53
N PHE A 214 -13.12 -2.93 -13.05
CA PHE A 214 -13.86 -1.90 -13.79
C PHE A 214 -13.26 -1.63 -15.17
N SER A 215 -11.94 -1.51 -15.30
CA SER A 215 -11.27 -1.22 -16.57
C SER A 215 -11.56 -2.30 -17.63
N ILE A 216 -11.72 -3.54 -17.18
CA ILE A 216 -11.93 -4.73 -18.02
C ILE A 216 -13.42 -4.92 -18.35
N THR A 217 -14.26 -4.94 -17.33
CA THR A 217 -15.68 -5.30 -17.43
C THR A 217 -16.59 -4.12 -17.77
N GLY A 218 -16.22 -2.92 -17.32
CA GLY A 218 -17.04 -1.71 -17.36
C GLY A 218 -18.11 -1.65 -16.26
N ALA A 219 -18.19 -2.65 -15.40
CA ALA A 219 -19.05 -2.66 -14.22
C ALA A 219 -18.22 -2.22 -13.01
N TYR A 220 -18.77 -1.33 -12.19
CA TYR A 220 -18.21 -0.96 -10.89
C TYR A 220 -19.17 -1.47 -9.82
N GLU A 221 -18.90 -2.64 -9.32
CA GLU A 221 -19.62 -3.20 -8.18
C GLU A 221 -18.74 -3.00 -6.95
N LYS A 222 -19.12 -2.06 -6.05
CA LYS A 222 -18.52 -2.05 -4.72
C LYS A 222 -18.95 -3.32 -4.01
N ILE A 223 -17.99 -4.17 -3.69
CA ILE A 223 -18.20 -5.26 -2.75
C ILE A 223 -18.32 -4.59 -1.37
N ASN A 224 -19.56 -4.55 -0.83
CA ASN A 224 -19.86 -4.04 0.52
C ASN A 224 -19.47 -5.06 1.58
#